data_e78704d3330d4856ba5fef501e5e5d16
#
_entry.id   e78704d3330d4856ba5fef501e5e5d16
#
_cell.length_a   1.000
_cell.length_b   1.000
_cell.length_c   1.000
_cell.angle_alpha   90.00
_cell.angle_beta   90.00
_cell.angle_gamma   90.00
#
_symmetry.space_group_name_H-M   'P 1'
#
loop_
_entity.id
_entity.type
_entity.pdbx_description
1 polymer ?
#
loop_
_entity_poly.entity_id
_entity_poly.type
_entity_poly.pdbx_seq_one_letter_code
_entity_poly.pdbx_strand_id
1 'polypeptide(L)'
;MKPATGCILRTIGIEIVLIFLALAIYTGGESDIGGEIFLGSLLIILPFALISFVLGYFAGERVVPFEELSPLVRFFLGVQLILTVFWASGIFAFTFAYIIFFPDDSGDAWQYIFIILLLGSIPILVIGIIMGIVLSKMSLGNKKIQNSNLKTQNDINECKKEIK
;
A
#
# COMPACT_ATOMS: atom_id res chain seq x y z
N MET A 1 8.52 -0.75 -14.68
CA MET A 1 7.60 -0.62 -13.52
C MET A 1 6.18 -0.55 -14.05
N LYS A 2 5.30 -1.43 -13.58
CA LYS A 2 3.90 -1.45 -13.98
C LYS A 2 3.16 -0.20 -13.49
N PRO A 3 2.13 0.31 -14.22
CA PRO A 3 1.38 1.49 -13.79
C PRO A 3 0.74 1.33 -12.41
N ALA A 4 0.25 0.14 -12.09
CA ALA A 4 -0.32 -0.17 -10.78
C ALA A 4 0.71 -0.06 -9.66
N THR A 5 1.94 -0.56 -9.87
CA THR A 5 3.06 -0.44 -8.93
C THR A 5 3.38 1.02 -8.63
N GLY A 6 3.39 1.87 -9.67
CA GLY A 6 3.60 3.31 -9.51
C GLY A 6 2.51 3.98 -8.67
N CYS A 7 1.25 3.57 -8.82
CA CYS A 7 0.13 4.05 -8.01
C CYS A 7 0.30 3.64 -6.54
N ILE A 8 0.62 2.37 -6.28
CA ILE A 8 0.83 1.82 -4.94
C ILE A 8 1.95 2.58 -4.21
N LEU A 9 3.11 2.74 -4.86
CA LEU A 9 4.26 3.42 -4.26
C LEU A 9 3.99 4.91 -3.96
N ARG A 10 3.25 5.60 -4.84
CA ARG A 10 2.81 6.98 -4.58
C ARG A 10 1.87 7.06 -3.37
N THR A 11 0.94 6.12 -3.25
CA THR A 11 0.02 6.07 -2.11
C THR A 11 0.77 5.84 -0.80
N ILE A 12 1.71 4.89 -0.77
CA ILE A 12 2.59 4.65 0.38
C ILE A 12 3.42 5.90 0.71
N GLY A 13 3.95 6.59 -0.31
CA GLY A 13 4.68 7.84 -0.11
C GLY A 13 3.83 8.94 0.53
N ILE A 14 2.58 9.11 0.10
CA ILE A 14 1.64 10.07 0.70
C ILE A 14 1.34 9.70 2.15
N GLU A 15 1.11 8.42 2.43
CA GLU A 15 0.89 7.90 3.77
C GLU A 15 2.05 8.24 4.72
N ILE A 16 3.29 7.97 4.30
CA ILE A 16 4.48 8.28 5.08
C ILE A 16 4.61 9.78 5.33
N VAL A 17 4.35 10.62 4.32
CA VAL A 17 4.37 12.08 4.47
C VAL A 17 3.32 12.55 5.48
N LEU A 18 2.11 11.97 5.46
CA LEU A 18 1.05 12.31 6.42
C LEU A 18 1.42 11.89 7.85
N ILE A 19 2.08 10.74 8.04
CA ILE A 19 2.58 10.30 9.34
C ILE A 19 3.65 11.27 9.86
N PHE A 20 4.60 11.68 9.01
CA PHE A 20 5.61 12.69 9.36
C PHE A 20 4.99 14.04 9.73
N LEU A 21 4.01 14.49 8.96
CA LEU A 21 3.32 15.75 9.23
C LEU A 21 2.57 15.71 10.57
N ALA A 22 1.84 14.62 10.82
CA ALA A 22 1.14 14.42 12.08
C ALA A 22 2.11 14.40 13.28
N LEU A 23 3.25 13.74 13.15
CA LEU A 23 4.29 13.71 14.14
C LEU A 23 4.88 15.12 14.38
N ALA A 24 5.21 15.85 13.31
CA ALA A 24 5.76 17.19 13.40
C ALA A 24 4.79 18.16 14.10
N ILE A 25 3.49 18.05 13.84
CA ILE A 25 2.46 18.85 14.53
C ILE A 25 2.39 18.47 16.01
N TYR A 26 2.43 17.18 16.32
CA TYR A 26 2.36 16.69 17.70
C TYR A 26 3.57 17.14 18.52
N THR A 27 4.78 17.00 17.99
CA THR A 27 6.04 17.34 18.69
C THR A 27 6.34 18.84 18.70
N GLY A 28 5.86 19.61 17.72
CA GLY A 28 6.08 21.06 17.61
C GLY A 28 5.36 21.89 18.69
N GLY A 29 4.40 21.29 19.41
CA GLY A 29 3.67 21.94 20.49
C GLY A 29 4.36 21.89 21.87
N GLU A 30 5.34 21.01 22.06
CA GLU A 30 6.04 20.80 23.35
C GLU A 30 7.54 21.14 23.18
N SER A 31 7.98 22.26 23.74
CA SER A 31 9.31 22.84 23.46
C SER A 31 10.50 22.08 24.08
N ASP A 32 10.33 21.37 25.20
CA ASP A 32 11.46 20.81 25.94
C ASP A 32 11.68 19.29 25.72
N ILE A 33 10.63 18.52 25.42
CA ILE A 33 10.68 17.08 25.22
C ILE A 33 10.50 16.70 23.74
N GLY A 34 10.02 17.63 22.92
CA GLY A 34 9.65 17.40 21.53
C GLY A 34 10.79 16.85 20.66
N GLY A 35 12.02 17.27 20.93
CA GLY A 35 13.19 16.80 20.16
C GLY A 35 13.55 15.33 20.38
N GLU A 36 13.45 14.85 21.60
CA GLU A 36 13.74 13.44 21.93
C GLU A 36 12.65 12.52 21.41
N ILE A 37 11.38 12.93 21.55
CA ILE A 37 10.22 12.19 21.00
C ILE A 37 10.33 12.13 19.48
N PHE A 38 10.70 13.23 18.82
CA PHE A 38 10.88 13.28 17.38
C PHE A 38 11.97 12.32 16.89
N LEU A 39 13.15 12.33 17.52
CA LEU A 39 14.25 11.42 17.17
C LEU A 39 13.89 9.96 17.43
N GLY A 40 13.26 9.64 18.56
CA GLY A 40 12.78 8.29 18.85
C GLY A 40 11.76 7.80 17.83
N SER A 41 10.86 8.68 17.41
CA SER A 41 9.84 8.34 16.40
C SER A 41 10.46 8.12 15.00
N LEU A 42 11.52 8.85 14.64
CA LEU A 42 12.25 8.62 13.39
C LEU A 42 12.82 7.21 13.29
N LEU A 43 13.30 6.65 14.39
CA LEU A 43 13.83 5.29 14.45
C LEU A 43 12.76 4.21 14.16
N ILE A 44 11.50 4.53 14.38
CA ILE A 44 10.37 3.64 14.04
C ILE A 44 9.89 3.90 12.61
N ILE A 45 9.76 5.18 12.22
CA ILE A 45 9.21 5.56 10.92
C ILE A 45 10.15 5.18 9.76
N LEU A 46 11.48 5.26 9.95
CA LEU A 46 12.43 4.89 8.90
C LEU A 46 12.32 3.42 8.48
N PRO A 47 12.41 2.43 9.39
CA PRO A 47 12.22 1.03 9.01
C PRO A 47 10.79 0.75 8.52
N PHE A 48 9.77 1.39 9.10
CA PHE A 48 8.39 1.30 8.61
C PHE A 48 8.30 1.73 7.14
N ALA A 49 8.84 2.90 6.80
CA ALA A 49 8.83 3.43 5.45
C ALA A 49 9.57 2.51 4.46
N LEU A 50 10.77 2.06 4.83
CA LEU A 50 11.58 1.18 3.99
C LEU A 50 10.85 -0.12 3.68
N ILE A 51 10.28 -0.77 4.68
CA ILE A 51 9.56 -2.04 4.54
C ILE A 51 8.29 -1.84 3.73
N SER A 52 7.54 -0.75 3.98
CA SER A 52 6.33 -0.42 3.22
C SER A 52 6.63 -0.25 1.73
N PHE A 53 7.71 0.45 1.36
CA PHE A 53 8.12 0.59 -0.03
C PHE A 53 8.54 -0.74 -0.66
N VAL A 54 9.31 -1.56 0.06
CA VAL A 54 9.74 -2.88 -0.43
C VAL A 54 8.53 -3.79 -0.64
N LEU A 55 7.65 -3.91 0.34
CA LEU A 55 6.44 -4.74 0.24
C LEU A 55 5.50 -4.23 -0.85
N GLY A 56 5.27 -2.92 -0.93
CA GLY A 56 4.44 -2.30 -1.96
C GLY A 56 4.99 -2.53 -3.37
N TYR A 57 6.30 -2.42 -3.56
CA TYR A 57 6.96 -2.72 -4.83
C TYR A 57 6.77 -4.20 -5.23
N PHE A 58 7.09 -5.13 -4.33
CA PHE A 58 6.93 -6.56 -4.62
C PHE A 58 5.49 -6.93 -4.90
N ALA A 59 4.55 -6.45 -4.11
CA ALA A 59 3.14 -6.71 -4.29
C ALA A 59 2.63 -6.20 -5.64
N GLY A 60 2.99 -4.98 -6.03
CA GLY A 60 2.55 -4.39 -7.28
C GLY A 60 3.22 -4.97 -8.53
N GLU A 61 4.51 -5.33 -8.43
CA GLU A 61 5.27 -5.79 -9.61
C GLU A 61 5.14 -7.30 -9.86
N ARG A 62 5.10 -8.12 -8.78
CA ARG A 62 5.24 -9.57 -8.89
C ARG A 62 4.07 -10.38 -8.36
N VAL A 63 3.38 -9.92 -7.32
CA VAL A 63 2.39 -10.75 -6.62
C VAL A 63 1.00 -10.58 -7.22
N VAL A 64 0.58 -9.35 -7.54
CA VAL A 64 -0.79 -9.09 -8.00
C VAL A 64 -0.81 -8.72 -9.49
N PRO A 65 -1.41 -9.56 -10.36
CA PRO A 65 -1.56 -9.25 -11.78
C PRO A 65 -2.73 -8.27 -12.01
N PHE A 66 -2.62 -7.04 -11.52
CA PHE A 66 -3.68 -6.02 -11.61
C PHE A 66 -4.21 -5.81 -13.03
N GLU A 67 -3.38 -6.06 -14.04
CA GLU A 67 -3.75 -5.86 -15.45
C GLU A 67 -4.80 -6.85 -15.96
N GLU A 68 -4.86 -8.04 -15.36
CA GLU A 68 -5.76 -9.14 -15.75
C GLU A 68 -7.07 -9.15 -14.96
N LEU A 69 -7.16 -8.36 -13.89
CA LEU A 69 -8.28 -8.40 -12.95
C LEU A 69 -9.42 -7.45 -13.36
N SER A 70 -10.64 -7.82 -12.99
CA SER A 70 -11.80 -6.95 -13.14
C SER A 70 -11.68 -5.68 -12.27
N PRO A 71 -12.34 -4.57 -12.64
CA PRO A 71 -12.27 -3.31 -11.87
C PRO A 71 -12.68 -3.47 -10.41
N LEU A 72 -13.69 -4.28 -10.14
CA LEU A 72 -14.18 -4.55 -8.77
C LEU A 72 -13.12 -5.29 -7.94
N VAL A 73 -12.49 -6.32 -8.52
CA VAL A 73 -11.44 -7.09 -7.85
C VAL A 73 -10.21 -6.22 -7.61
N ARG A 74 -9.85 -5.33 -8.53
CA ARG A 74 -8.76 -4.35 -8.35
C ARG A 74 -9.03 -3.42 -7.17
N PHE A 75 -10.28 -2.97 -7.03
CA PHE A 75 -10.68 -2.14 -5.89
C PHE A 75 -10.41 -2.85 -4.56
N PHE A 76 -10.98 -4.04 -4.37
CA PHE A 76 -10.83 -4.78 -3.12
C PHE A 76 -9.38 -5.18 -2.82
N LEU A 77 -8.66 -5.64 -3.84
CA LEU A 77 -7.23 -5.98 -3.69
C LEU A 77 -6.38 -4.75 -3.38
N GLY A 78 -6.71 -3.58 -3.94
CA GLY A 78 -6.04 -2.34 -3.62
C GLY A 78 -6.19 -1.96 -2.14
N VAL A 79 -7.41 -2.00 -1.63
CA VAL A 79 -7.70 -1.76 -0.21
C VAL A 79 -6.98 -2.76 0.68
N GLN A 80 -7.12 -4.05 0.38
CA GLN A 80 -6.49 -5.13 1.14
C GLN A 80 -4.98 -5.02 1.16
N LEU A 81 -4.37 -4.68 0.02
CA LEU A 81 -2.92 -4.56 -0.11
C LEU A 81 -2.37 -3.45 0.79
N ILE A 82 -2.96 -2.26 0.77
CA ILE A 82 -2.51 -1.15 1.63
C ILE A 82 -2.63 -1.51 3.10
N LEU A 83 -3.76 -2.09 3.52
CA LEU A 83 -3.91 -2.56 4.91
C LEU A 83 -2.85 -3.61 5.28
N THR A 84 -2.61 -4.58 4.40
CA THR A 84 -1.61 -5.63 4.66
C THR A 84 -0.20 -5.05 4.76
N VAL A 85 0.17 -4.13 3.86
CA VAL A 85 1.47 -3.45 3.89
C VAL A 85 1.62 -2.66 5.17
N PHE A 86 0.60 -1.89 5.57
CA PHE A 86 0.60 -1.12 6.82
C PHE A 86 0.81 -2.01 8.05
N TRP A 87 0.02 -3.08 8.19
CA TRP A 87 0.13 -3.99 9.33
C TRP A 87 1.48 -4.71 9.37
N ALA A 88 1.93 -5.27 8.24
CA ALA A 88 3.21 -5.97 8.18
C ALA A 88 4.39 -5.04 8.50
N SER A 89 4.40 -3.84 7.91
CA SER A 89 5.46 -2.84 8.17
C SER A 89 5.41 -2.33 9.59
N GLY A 90 4.21 -2.10 10.15
CA GLY A 90 4.01 -1.65 11.52
C GLY A 90 4.51 -2.67 12.53
N ILE A 91 4.06 -3.93 12.42
CA ILE A 91 4.51 -5.01 13.31
C ILE A 91 6.05 -5.12 13.28
N PHE A 92 6.65 -5.10 12.09
CA PHE A 92 8.10 -5.23 11.95
C PHE A 92 8.84 -4.03 12.56
N ALA A 93 8.41 -2.81 12.25
CA ALA A 93 9.05 -1.59 12.74
C ALA A 93 8.95 -1.47 14.27
N PHE A 94 7.79 -1.78 14.83
CA PHE A 94 7.61 -1.77 16.28
C PHE A 94 8.39 -2.90 16.98
N THR A 95 8.41 -4.11 16.41
CA THR A 95 9.22 -5.22 16.95
C THR A 95 10.70 -4.85 16.96
N PHE A 96 11.19 -4.25 15.87
CA PHE A 96 12.56 -3.79 15.76
C PHE A 96 12.89 -2.72 16.82
N ALA A 97 12.03 -1.70 16.95
CA ALA A 97 12.19 -0.67 17.95
C ALA A 97 12.15 -1.22 19.38
N TYR A 98 11.24 -2.16 19.65
CA TYR A 98 11.10 -2.79 20.94
C TYR A 98 12.37 -3.55 21.37
N ILE A 99 12.93 -4.36 20.49
CA ILE A 99 14.17 -5.10 20.75
C ILE A 99 15.34 -4.15 21.08
N ILE A 100 15.40 -2.97 20.45
CA ILE A 100 16.49 -2.02 20.65
C ILE A 100 16.32 -1.22 21.96
N PHE A 101 15.11 -0.76 22.26
CA PHE A 101 14.88 0.20 23.34
C PHE A 101 14.42 -0.44 24.66
N PHE A 102 13.83 -1.62 24.61
CA PHE A 102 13.22 -2.27 25.80
C PHE A 102 13.62 -3.75 25.91
N PRO A 103 14.93 -4.06 25.94
CA PRO A 103 15.38 -5.47 25.95
C PRO A 103 14.93 -6.26 27.18
N ASP A 104 14.68 -5.58 28.31
CA ASP A 104 14.35 -6.20 29.60
C ASP A 104 12.85 -6.20 29.94
N ASP A 105 12.00 -5.59 29.09
CA ASP A 105 10.57 -5.41 29.37
C ASP A 105 9.73 -6.46 28.61
N SER A 106 9.06 -7.35 29.33
CA SER A 106 8.66 -8.64 28.76
C SER A 106 7.18 -8.80 28.39
N GLY A 107 6.31 -7.80 28.52
CA GLY A 107 4.91 -8.21 28.37
C GLY A 107 3.93 -7.21 27.77
N ASP A 108 3.88 -6.01 28.30
CA ASP A 108 2.77 -5.10 28.04
C ASP A 108 2.89 -4.31 26.72
N ALA A 109 4.09 -4.21 26.16
CA ALA A 109 4.34 -3.44 24.94
C ALA A 109 3.55 -3.93 23.72
N TRP A 110 3.30 -5.23 23.61
CA TRP A 110 2.51 -5.81 22.52
C TRP A 110 1.07 -5.31 22.49
N GLN A 111 0.48 -5.06 23.65
CA GLN A 111 -0.88 -4.52 23.75
C GLN A 111 -0.92 -3.09 23.21
N TYR A 112 0.06 -2.25 23.54
CA TYR A 112 0.17 -0.88 23.03
C TYR A 112 0.41 -0.86 21.51
N ILE A 113 1.29 -1.71 20.99
CA ILE A 113 1.54 -1.86 19.57
C ILE A 113 0.25 -2.21 18.82
N PHE A 114 -0.50 -3.19 19.35
CA PHE A 114 -1.75 -3.60 18.73
C PHE A 114 -2.79 -2.48 18.71
N ILE A 115 -2.94 -1.72 19.80
CA ILE A 115 -3.85 -0.59 19.89
C ILE A 115 -3.47 0.51 18.87
N ILE A 116 -2.17 0.85 18.77
CA ILE A 116 -1.67 1.87 17.84
C ILE A 116 -1.94 1.44 16.40
N LEU A 117 -1.67 0.19 16.05
CA LEU A 117 -1.93 -0.34 14.71
C LEU A 117 -3.43 -0.37 14.40
N LEU A 118 -4.26 -0.72 15.37
CA LEU A 118 -5.71 -0.75 15.22
C LEU A 118 -6.26 0.67 14.96
N LEU A 119 -5.87 1.64 15.76
CA LEU A 119 -6.27 3.03 15.59
C LEU A 119 -5.73 3.63 14.29
N GLY A 120 -4.49 3.32 13.93
CA GLY A 120 -3.87 3.72 12.67
C GLY A 120 -4.54 3.11 11.44
N SER A 121 -5.21 1.96 11.59
CA SER A 121 -5.92 1.32 10.49
C SER A 121 -7.10 2.15 9.95
N ILE A 122 -7.69 3.02 10.76
CA ILE A 122 -8.83 3.85 10.35
C ILE A 122 -8.44 4.83 9.22
N PRO A 123 -7.44 5.72 9.38
CA PRO A 123 -7.00 6.59 8.31
C PRO A 123 -6.43 5.82 7.11
N ILE A 124 -5.73 4.71 7.36
CA ILE A 124 -5.17 3.85 6.30
C ILE A 124 -6.27 3.19 5.47
N LEU A 125 -7.38 2.81 6.07
CA LEU A 125 -8.54 2.30 5.34
C LEU A 125 -9.08 3.34 4.36
N VAL A 126 -9.17 4.62 4.75
CA VAL A 126 -9.61 5.70 3.87
C VAL A 126 -8.64 5.85 2.68
N ILE A 127 -7.34 5.85 2.93
CA ILE A 127 -6.30 5.91 1.89
C ILE A 127 -6.41 4.68 0.97
N GLY A 128 -6.59 3.50 1.53
CA GLY A 128 -6.80 2.25 0.78
C GLY A 128 -8.02 2.30 -0.13
N ILE A 129 -9.14 2.86 0.34
CA ILE A 129 -10.35 3.05 -0.48
C ILE A 129 -10.06 3.98 -1.66
N ILE A 130 -9.40 5.12 -1.42
CA ILE A 130 -9.02 6.07 -2.49
C ILE A 130 -8.13 5.35 -3.52
N MET A 131 -7.12 4.63 -3.08
CA MET A 131 -6.24 3.86 -3.96
C MET A 131 -7.02 2.78 -4.74
N GLY A 132 -7.92 2.07 -4.09
CA GLY A 132 -8.77 1.06 -4.72
C GLY A 132 -9.63 1.67 -5.84
N ILE A 133 -10.22 2.86 -5.62
CA ILE A 133 -10.97 3.59 -6.64
C ILE A 133 -10.06 3.98 -7.81
N VAL A 134 -8.86 4.48 -7.55
CA VAL A 134 -7.90 4.84 -8.61
C VAL A 134 -7.52 3.61 -9.43
N LEU A 135 -7.15 2.50 -8.78
CA LEU A 135 -6.80 1.25 -9.46
C LEU A 135 -7.96 0.67 -10.29
N SER A 136 -9.20 0.77 -9.78
CA SER A 136 -10.38 0.30 -10.51
C SER A 136 -10.65 1.09 -11.80
N LYS A 137 -10.33 2.38 -11.79
CA LYS A 137 -10.50 3.28 -12.95
C LYS A 137 -9.32 3.27 -13.92
N MET A 138 -8.16 2.73 -13.52
CA MET A 138 -7.01 2.63 -14.41
C MET A 138 -7.33 1.69 -15.58
N SER A 139 -7.09 2.18 -16.81
CA SER A 139 -7.19 1.37 -18.05
C SER A 139 -5.98 0.45 -18.18
N LEU A 140 -5.89 -0.56 -17.27
CA LEU A 140 -4.85 -1.57 -17.28
C LEU A 140 -5.31 -2.73 -18.18
N GLY A 141 -4.63 -2.92 -19.31
CA GLY A 141 -4.76 -4.16 -20.09
C GLY A 141 -5.95 -4.31 -21.05
N ASN A 142 -6.86 -3.34 -21.17
CA ASN A 142 -8.01 -3.44 -22.10
C ASN A 142 -7.62 -3.53 -23.59
N LYS A 143 -6.38 -3.15 -23.95
CA LYS A 143 -5.88 -3.25 -25.34
C LYS A 143 -5.69 -4.71 -25.80
N LYS A 144 -5.35 -5.64 -24.93
CA LYS A 144 -5.13 -7.05 -25.32
C LYS A 144 -6.43 -7.79 -25.60
N ILE A 145 -7.46 -7.57 -24.77
CA ILE A 145 -8.79 -8.20 -24.92
C ILE A 145 -9.49 -7.61 -26.15
N GLN A 146 -9.37 -6.29 -26.38
CA GLN A 146 -9.96 -5.64 -27.54
C GLN A 146 -9.32 -6.09 -28.85
N ASN A 147 -7.98 -6.25 -28.87
CA ASN A 147 -7.27 -6.77 -30.03
C ASN A 147 -7.55 -8.26 -30.30
N SER A 148 -7.71 -9.09 -29.28
CA SER A 148 -8.08 -10.51 -29.47
C SER A 148 -9.51 -10.64 -30.00
N ASN A 149 -10.45 -9.85 -29.49
CA ASN A 149 -11.83 -9.85 -29.97
C ASN A 149 -11.95 -9.33 -31.41
N LEU A 150 -11.18 -8.28 -31.76
CA LEU A 150 -11.11 -7.78 -33.15
C LEU A 150 -10.50 -8.80 -34.10
N LYS A 151 -9.47 -9.55 -33.67
CA LYS A 151 -8.85 -10.59 -34.48
C LYS A 151 -9.81 -11.74 -34.73
N THR A 152 -10.48 -12.24 -33.67
CA THR A 152 -11.49 -13.31 -33.79
C THR A 152 -12.67 -12.88 -34.67
N GLN A 153 -13.09 -11.63 -34.61
CA GLN A 153 -14.19 -11.11 -35.41
C GLN A 153 -13.81 -10.98 -36.89
N ASN A 154 -12.55 -10.61 -37.17
CA ASN A 154 -12.02 -10.59 -38.54
C ASN A 154 -11.91 -12.00 -39.13
N ASP A 155 -11.39 -12.95 -38.36
CA ASP A 155 -11.26 -14.36 -38.76
C ASP A 155 -12.65 -14.96 -39.10
N ILE A 156 -13.68 -14.65 -38.30
CA ILE A 156 -15.07 -15.08 -38.55
C ILE A 156 -15.63 -14.45 -39.83
N ASN A 157 -15.30 -13.18 -40.10
CA ASN A 157 -15.78 -12.49 -41.29
C ASN A 157 -15.07 -12.95 -42.59
N GLU A 158 -13.80 -13.37 -42.49
CA GLU A 158 -13.07 -14.01 -43.60
C GLU A 158 -13.65 -15.38 -43.94
N CYS A 159 -13.88 -16.24 -42.94
CA CYS A 159 -14.54 -17.53 -43.16
C CYS A 159 -15.93 -17.42 -43.78
N LYS A 160 -16.70 -16.36 -43.47
CA LYS A 160 -18.01 -16.12 -44.10
C LYS A 160 -17.92 -15.64 -45.54
N LYS A 161 -16.79 -15.07 -45.96
CA LYS A 161 -16.58 -14.67 -47.36
C LYS A 161 -16.18 -15.84 -48.30
N GLU A 162 -15.51 -16.83 -47.72
CA GLU A 162 -15.08 -18.03 -48.48
C GLU A 162 -16.22 -19.05 -48.73
N ILE A 163 -17.33 -18.93 -47.97
CA ILE A 163 -18.49 -19.83 -48.08
C ILE A 163 -19.56 -19.29 -49.08
N LYS A 164 -19.34 -18.10 -49.65
CA LYS A 164 -20.22 -17.53 -50.71
C LYS A 164 -19.57 -17.60 -52.07
#